data_b7ed77e8f42fa40970154cd1b10bc953
#
_entry.id   b7ed77e8f42fa40970154cd1b10bc953
#
_cell.length_a   1.000
_cell.length_b   1.000
_cell.length_c   1.000
_cell.angle_alpha   90.00
_cell.angle_beta   90.00
_cell.angle_gamma   90.00
#
_symmetry.space_group_name_H-M   'P 1'
#
loop_
_entity.id
_entity.type
_entity.pdbx_description
1 polymer ?
#
loop_
_entity_poly.entity_id
_entity_poly.type
_entity_poly.pdbx_seq_one_letter_code
_entity_poly.pdbx_strand_id
1 'polypeptide(L)'
;MLIHIVDVSGSEGRDPKEDFRIINEELRKFNPDLANRPMLVAGNKCDLTTDEQVEDFRKFVEEQGYEFFPIMAAIRYDVDPLLNKTAEMLSTLPPVAHFEPEPEPVKPVEEFSSKAKVDIRVEDNVYFVEADWLLKLISAVDFDDYESLQYFQRVLIHTGVIDALREAGIQE
;
A
#
# COMPACT_ATOMS: atom_id res chain seq x y z
N MET A 1 -1.30 7.05 -14.97
CA MET A 1 -1.60 8.43 -14.54
C MET A 1 -1.88 8.49 -13.05
N LEU A 2 -1.86 9.67 -12.45
CA LEU A 2 -2.22 9.92 -11.04
C LEU A 2 -3.34 10.95 -10.96
N ILE A 3 -4.14 10.89 -9.90
CA ILE A 3 -5.06 11.94 -9.49
C ILE A 3 -4.66 12.33 -8.08
N HIS A 4 -4.13 13.54 -7.91
CA HIS A 4 -3.78 14.08 -6.59
C HIS A 4 -4.96 14.84 -6.04
N ILE A 5 -5.56 14.33 -4.97
CA ILE A 5 -6.71 14.96 -4.30
C ILE A 5 -6.20 15.74 -3.10
N VAL A 6 -6.49 17.05 -3.06
CA VAL A 6 -6.07 17.96 -2.00
C VAL A 6 -7.29 18.55 -1.31
N ASP A 7 -7.30 18.58 0.01
CA ASP A 7 -8.29 19.33 0.79
C ASP A 7 -7.98 20.83 0.72
N VAL A 8 -8.78 21.57 -0.06
CA VAL A 8 -8.57 23.02 -0.25
C VAL A 8 -9.20 23.87 0.86
N SER A 9 -9.95 23.24 1.77
CA SER A 9 -10.62 23.99 2.85
C SER A 9 -9.69 24.42 3.97
N GLY A 10 -8.55 23.73 4.12
CA GLY A 10 -7.68 23.94 5.29
C GLY A 10 -8.36 23.64 6.64
N SER A 11 -9.48 22.89 6.62
CA SER A 11 -10.32 22.65 7.82
C SER A 11 -9.59 21.95 8.97
N GLU A 12 -8.48 21.25 8.65
CA GLU A 12 -7.61 20.58 9.63
C GLU A 12 -6.38 21.41 10.03
N GLY A 13 -6.38 22.71 9.68
CA GLY A 13 -5.29 23.62 10.01
C GLY A 13 -4.04 23.43 9.16
N ARG A 14 -4.17 22.77 8.00
CA ARG A 14 -3.08 22.56 7.02
C ARG A 14 -3.20 23.56 5.88
N ASP A 15 -2.04 23.94 5.31
CA ASP A 15 -1.99 24.75 4.09
C ASP A 15 -2.06 23.81 2.87
N PRO A 16 -3.08 23.92 2.00
CA PRO A 16 -3.20 23.09 0.80
C PRO A 16 -1.99 23.14 -0.13
N LYS A 17 -1.32 24.30 -0.21
CA LYS A 17 -0.11 24.47 -1.05
C LYS A 17 1.07 23.70 -0.48
N GLU A 18 1.20 23.69 0.84
CA GLU A 18 2.25 22.95 1.54
C GLU A 18 2.00 21.43 1.42
N ASP A 19 0.77 20.97 1.68
CA ASP A 19 0.40 19.55 1.53
C ASP A 19 0.68 19.07 0.09
N PHE A 20 0.33 19.87 -0.92
CA PHE A 20 0.62 19.55 -2.30
C PHE A 20 2.12 19.38 -2.57
N ARG A 21 2.96 20.27 -2.02
CA ARG A 21 4.43 20.17 -2.18
C ARG A 21 5.00 18.94 -1.50
N ILE A 22 4.58 18.69 -0.24
CA ILE A 22 5.06 17.56 0.57
C ILE A 22 4.77 16.24 -0.16
N ILE A 23 3.52 16.02 -0.59
CA ILE A 23 3.13 14.78 -1.28
C ILE A 23 3.90 14.60 -2.59
N ASN A 24 4.08 15.65 -3.38
CA ASN A 24 4.87 15.57 -4.61
C ASN A 24 6.36 15.28 -4.34
N GLU A 25 6.90 15.77 -3.23
CA GLU A 25 8.27 15.46 -2.82
C GLU A 25 8.40 14.00 -2.34
N GLU A 26 7.43 13.52 -1.58
CA GLU A 26 7.36 12.11 -1.15
C GLU A 26 7.26 11.16 -2.33
N LEU A 27 6.41 11.45 -3.32
CA LEU A 27 6.31 10.68 -4.55
C LEU A 27 7.65 10.58 -5.28
N ARG A 28 8.40 11.69 -5.38
CA ARG A 28 9.73 11.69 -6.02
C ARG A 28 10.75 10.88 -5.25
N LYS A 29 10.71 10.93 -3.92
CA LYS A 29 11.61 10.16 -3.05
C LYS A 29 11.30 8.67 -3.10
N PHE A 30 10.01 8.32 -3.15
CA PHE A 30 9.55 6.94 -3.16
C PHE A 30 9.85 6.26 -4.50
N ASN A 31 9.43 6.87 -5.60
CA ASN A 31 9.65 6.35 -6.95
C ASN A 31 9.63 7.48 -7.99
N PRO A 32 10.79 7.83 -8.60
CA PRO A 32 10.87 8.86 -9.63
C PRO A 32 9.97 8.58 -10.84
N ASP A 33 9.77 7.32 -11.24
CA ASP A 33 8.90 6.97 -12.38
C ASP A 33 7.44 7.25 -12.06
N LEU A 34 7.04 7.13 -10.79
CA LEU A 34 5.72 7.48 -10.33
C LEU A 34 5.49 8.99 -10.39
N ALA A 35 6.48 9.76 -9.94
CA ALA A 35 6.43 11.22 -9.95
C ALA A 35 6.40 11.82 -11.37
N ASN A 36 6.92 11.11 -12.37
CA ASN A 36 6.93 11.51 -13.78
C ASN A 36 5.64 11.13 -14.53
N ARG A 37 4.71 10.44 -13.89
CA ARG A 37 3.44 10.09 -14.53
C ARG A 37 2.55 11.31 -14.74
N PRO A 38 1.77 11.36 -15.83
CA PRO A 38 0.75 12.38 -16.01
C PRO A 38 -0.15 12.44 -14.76
N MET A 39 -0.39 13.65 -14.26
CA MET A 39 -1.14 13.88 -13.04
C MET A 39 -2.18 14.97 -13.24
N LEU A 40 -3.40 14.71 -12.73
CA LEU A 40 -4.47 15.69 -12.56
C LEU A 40 -4.55 16.05 -11.06
N VAL A 41 -4.95 17.27 -10.76
CA VAL A 41 -5.13 17.74 -9.39
C VAL A 41 -6.60 18.06 -9.14
N ALA A 42 -7.16 17.44 -8.11
CA ALA A 42 -8.52 17.70 -7.67
C ALA A 42 -8.51 18.44 -6.33
N GLY A 43 -9.04 19.66 -6.29
CA GLY A 43 -9.30 20.39 -5.06
C GLY A 43 -10.64 19.95 -4.48
N ASN A 44 -10.61 19.22 -3.37
CA ASN A 44 -11.80 18.72 -2.71
C ASN A 44 -12.23 19.62 -1.54
N LYS A 45 -13.47 19.48 -1.12
CA LYS A 45 -14.12 20.26 -0.04
C LYS A 45 -14.23 21.75 -0.37
N CYS A 46 -14.48 22.08 -1.65
CA CYS A 46 -14.70 23.47 -2.07
C CYS A 46 -15.91 24.13 -1.39
N ASP A 47 -16.84 23.35 -0.86
CA ASP A 47 -17.99 23.82 -0.07
C ASP A 47 -17.60 24.35 1.33
N LEU A 48 -16.41 24.04 1.80
CA LEU A 48 -15.92 24.44 3.15
C LEU A 48 -14.90 25.60 3.08
N THR A 49 -14.74 26.23 1.92
CA THR A 49 -13.81 27.34 1.70
C THR A 49 -14.42 28.41 0.80
N THR A 50 -13.71 29.50 0.56
CA THR A 50 -14.17 30.58 -0.31
C THR A 50 -13.71 30.38 -1.77
N ASP A 51 -14.48 30.91 -2.72
CA ASP A 51 -14.11 30.86 -4.14
C ASP A 51 -12.71 31.50 -4.41
N GLU A 52 -12.37 32.52 -3.61
CA GLU A 52 -11.07 33.18 -3.70
C GLU A 52 -9.92 32.25 -3.32
N GLN A 53 -10.09 31.44 -2.27
CA GLN A 53 -9.09 30.46 -1.83
C GLN A 53 -8.98 29.31 -2.84
N VAL A 54 -10.09 28.85 -3.41
CA VAL A 54 -10.07 27.83 -4.47
C VAL A 54 -9.33 28.36 -5.70
N GLU A 55 -9.58 29.61 -6.10
CA GLU A 55 -8.92 30.22 -7.26
C GLU A 55 -7.43 30.50 -7.01
N ASP A 56 -7.04 30.86 -5.79
CA ASP A 56 -5.64 31.02 -5.40
C ASP A 56 -4.88 29.70 -5.45
N PHE A 57 -5.51 28.61 -5.00
CA PHE A 57 -4.94 27.28 -5.11
C PHE A 57 -4.90 26.78 -6.55
N ARG A 58 -5.95 27.07 -7.37
CA ARG A 58 -5.95 26.78 -8.81
C ARG A 58 -4.73 27.39 -9.50
N LYS A 59 -4.54 28.68 -9.36
CA LYS A 59 -3.39 29.39 -9.98
C LYS A 59 -2.06 28.76 -9.57
N PHE A 60 -1.91 28.45 -8.29
CA PHE A 60 -0.71 27.80 -7.79
C PHE A 60 -0.45 26.44 -8.46
N VAL A 61 -1.47 25.61 -8.65
CA VAL A 61 -1.38 24.29 -9.28
C VAL A 61 -1.08 24.42 -10.78
N GLU A 62 -1.76 25.35 -11.47
CA GLU A 62 -1.58 25.59 -12.91
C GLU A 62 -0.18 26.16 -13.21
N GLU A 63 0.37 27.00 -12.34
CA GLU A 63 1.76 27.46 -12.42
C GLU A 63 2.79 26.33 -12.31
N GLN A 64 2.43 25.24 -11.64
CA GLN A 64 3.26 24.02 -11.57
C GLN A 64 3.10 23.12 -12.82
N GLY A 65 2.21 23.48 -13.76
CA GLY A 65 1.96 22.75 -14.99
C GLY A 65 0.91 21.64 -14.89
N TYR A 66 0.11 21.61 -13.84
CA TYR A 66 -0.95 20.62 -13.65
C TYR A 66 -2.33 21.21 -13.97
N GLU A 67 -3.23 20.36 -14.46
CA GLU A 67 -4.63 20.72 -14.69
C GLU A 67 -5.43 20.53 -13.38
N PHE A 68 -6.21 21.55 -13.01
CA PHE A 68 -6.92 21.62 -11.74
C PHE A 68 -8.44 21.46 -11.88
N PHE A 69 -9.04 20.67 -11.01
CA PHE A 69 -10.47 20.38 -10.94
C PHE A 69 -11.01 20.65 -9.54
N PRO A 70 -11.84 21.69 -9.34
CA PRO A 70 -12.53 21.88 -8.07
C PRO A 70 -13.66 20.86 -7.95
N ILE A 71 -13.75 20.15 -6.83
CA ILE A 71 -14.78 19.14 -6.60
C ILE A 71 -15.35 19.23 -5.18
N MET A 72 -16.58 18.72 -5.01
CA MET A 72 -17.19 18.45 -3.70
C MET A 72 -17.59 16.97 -3.71
N ALA A 73 -16.63 16.10 -3.41
CA ALA A 73 -16.79 14.66 -3.58
C ALA A 73 -17.94 14.08 -2.73
N ALA A 74 -18.18 14.65 -1.53
CA ALA A 74 -19.23 14.20 -0.62
C ALA A 74 -20.64 14.28 -1.24
N ILE A 75 -20.89 15.27 -2.09
CA ILE A 75 -22.19 15.49 -2.75
C ILE A 75 -22.13 15.23 -4.27
N ARG A 76 -21.03 14.70 -4.78
CA ARG A 76 -20.77 14.43 -6.20
C ARG A 76 -20.92 15.65 -7.11
N TYR A 77 -20.59 16.83 -6.60
CA TYR A 77 -20.66 18.06 -7.38
C TYR A 77 -19.32 18.29 -8.11
N ASP A 78 -19.40 18.66 -9.40
CA ASP A 78 -18.28 18.94 -10.31
C ASP A 78 -17.25 17.79 -10.47
N VAL A 79 -17.64 16.54 -10.18
CA VAL A 79 -16.79 15.36 -10.36
C VAL A 79 -16.70 14.93 -11.83
N ASP A 80 -17.76 15.15 -12.63
CA ASP A 80 -17.84 14.70 -14.02
C ASP A 80 -16.75 15.30 -14.93
N PRO A 81 -16.35 16.58 -14.83
CA PRO A 81 -15.24 17.13 -15.61
C PRO A 81 -13.91 16.39 -15.35
N LEU A 82 -13.62 16.07 -14.09
CA LEU A 82 -12.44 15.29 -13.70
C LEU A 82 -12.49 13.86 -14.30
N LEU A 83 -13.65 13.20 -14.22
CA LEU A 83 -13.82 11.85 -14.77
C LEU A 83 -13.68 11.83 -16.31
N ASN A 84 -14.27 12.81 -17.00
CA ASN A 84 -14.17 12.94 -18.44
C ASN A 84 -12.72 13.16 -18.88
N LYS A 85 -11.99 14.03 -18.19
CA LYS A 85 -10.57 14.25 -18.45
C LYS A 85 -9.72 13.03 -18.15
N THR A 86 -10.03 12.33 -17.08
CA THR A 86 -9.38 11.06 -16.73
C THR A 86 -9.56 10.02 -17.85
N ALA A 87 -10.78 9.86 -18.36
CA ALA A 87 -11.07 8.93 -19.45
C ALA A 87 -10.36 9.32 -20.76
N GLU A 88 -10.34 10.63 -21.10
CA GLU A 88 -9.59 11.15 -22.24
C GLU A 88 -8.10 10.79 -22.11
N MET A 89 -7.48 11.10 -21.00
CA MET A 89 -6.06 10.82 -20.77
C MET A 89 -5.75 9.34 -20.83
N LEU A 90 -6.58 8.49 -20.18
CA LEU A 90 -6.39 7.05 -20.21
C LEU A 90 -6.45 6.46 -21.61
N SER A 91 -7.27 7.03 -22.51
CA SER A 91 -7.38 6.58 -23.89
C SER A 91 -6.11 6.83 -24.72
N THR A 92 -5.30 7.80 -24.31
CA THR A 92 -4.07 8.21 -25.00
C THR A 92 -2.79 7.64 -24.39
N LEU A 93 -2.87 7.15 -23.16
CA LEU A 93 -1.71 6.59 -22.46
C LEU A 93 -1.38 5.18 -22.98
N PRO A 94 -0.08 4.85 -23.09
CA PRO A 94 0.33 3.50 -23.42
C PRO A 94 -0.16 2.51 -22.34
N PRO A 95 -0.32 1.21 -22.69
CA PRO A 95 -0.64 0.18 -21.72
C PRO A 95 0.35 0.22 -20.56
N VAL A 96 -0.15 0.05 -19.34
CA VAL A 96 0.71 0.02 -18.14
C VAL A 96 1.72 -1.10 -18.32
N ALA A 97 3.01 -0.78 -18.29
CA ALA A 97 4.05 -1.80 -18.15
C ALA A 97 3.73 -2.60 -16.85
N HIS A 98 3.60 -3.91 -16.98
CA HIS A 98 3.43 -4.77 -15.82
C HIS A 98 4.59 -4.47 -14.85
N PHE A 99 4.26 -3.92 -13.70
CA PHE A 99 5.18 -3.84 -12.60
C PHE A 99 5.27 -5.28 -12.06
N GLU A 100 6.29 -6.02 -12.50
CA GLU A 100 6.69 -7.19 -11.73
C GLU A 100 7.24 -6.60 -10.42
N PRO A 101 6.61 -6.88 -9.28
CA PRO A 101 7.20 -6.46 -8.02
C PRO A 101 8.61 -7.05 -8.02
N GLU A 102 9.63 -6.20 -7.86
CA GLU A 102 10.94 -6.72 -7.50
C GLU A 102 10.68 -7.69 -6.34
N PRO A 103 11.12 -8.96 -6.46
CA PRO A 103 10.96 -9.86 -5.34
C PRO A 103 11.61 -9.12 -4.17
N GLU A 104 10.79 -8.74 -3.19
CA GLU A 104 11.33 -8.16 -1.96
C GLU A 104 12.51 -9.03 -1.59
N PRO A 105 13.69 -8.44 -1.27
CA PRO A 105 14.78 -9.25 -0.77
C PRO A 105 14.21 -10.01 0.42
N VAL A 106 13.84 -11.26 0.16
CA VAL A 106 13.39 -12.18 1.21
C VAL A 106 14.49 -12.06 2.23
N LYS A 107 14.22 -11.36 3.35
CA LYS A 107 15.17 -11.32 4.48
C LYS A 107 15.56 -12.77 4.63
N PRO A 108 16.86 -13.11 4.49
CA PRO A 108 17.23 -14.51 4.37
C PRO A 108 16.60 -15.23 5.54
N VAL A 109 15.85 -16.29 5.27
CA VAL A 109 15.35 -17.23 6.29
C VAL A 109 16.53 -17.94 6.96
N GLU A 110 17.74 -17.39 6.77
CA GLU A 110 19.01 -17.88 7.27
C GLU A 110 19.10 -17.93 8.80
N GLU A 111 18.24 -17.23 9.53
CA GLU A 111 18.15 -17.40 10.99
C GLU A 111 17.49 -18.71 11.41
N PHE A 112 16.71 -19.34 10.54
CA PHE A 112 16.08 -20.62 10.81
C PHE A 112 16.70 -21.68 9.89
N SER A 113 17.87 -22.22 10.28
CA SER A 113 18.54 -23.24 9.49
C SER A 113 17.63 -24.46 9.32
N SER A 114 17.58 -25.01 8.12
CA SER A 114 16.84 -26.20 7.69
C SER A 114 17.14 -27.48 8.45
N LYS A 115 17.77 -27.39 9.63
CA LYS A 115 18.15 -28.50 10.52
C LYS A 115 17.80 -28.24 11.99
N ALA A 116 16.94 -27.29 12.28
CA ALA A 116 16.45 -27.12 13.65
C ALA A 116 15.63 -28.35 14.00
N LYS A 117 16.09 -29.12 15.00
CA LYS A 117 15.35 -30.27 15.54
C LYS A 117 14.00 -29.80 16.02
N VAL A 118 12.97 -30.43 15.51
CA VAL A 118 11.58 -30.25 15.93
C VAL A 118 11.18 -31.53 16.64
N ASP A 119 10.80 -31.44 17.91
CA ASP A 119 10.27 -32.57 18.66
C ASP A 119 8.74 -32.57 18.50
N ILE A 120 8.22 -33.70 17.98
CA ILE A 120 6.77 -33.88 17.79
C ILE A 120 6.30 -34.96 18.75
N ARG A 121 5.33 -34.64 19.60
CA ARG A 121 4.61 -35.57 20.45
C ARG A 121 3.14 -35.65 20.01
N VAL A 122 2.59 -36.86 20.05
CA VAL A 122 1.18 -37.08 19.71
C VAL A 122 0.48 -37.64 20.93
N GLU A 123 -0.49 -36.93 21.47
CA GLU A 123 -1.32 -37.32 22.59
C GLU A 123 -2.79 -37.06 22.24
N ASP A 124 -3.63 -38.09 22.39
CA ASP A 124 -5.08 -37.99 22.14
C ASP A 124 -5.46 -37.33 20.77
N ASN A 125 -4.74 -37.68 19.71
CA ASN A 125 -4.89 -37.12 18.36
C ASN A 125 -4.56 -35.62 18.24
N VAL A 126 -3.85 -35.05 19.25
CA VAL A 126 -3.31 -33.68 19.22
C VAL A 126 -1.81 -33.77 19.00
N TYR A 127 -1.30 -32.98 18.07
CA TYR A 127 0.11 -32.94 17.72
C TYR A 127 0.78 -31.75 18.41
N PHE A 128 1.70 -32.01 19.32
CA PHE A 128 2.48 -30.99 20.01
C PHE A 128 3.82 -30.84 19.31
N VAL A 129 4.12 -29.62 18.86
CA VAL A 129 5.37 -29.29 18.19
C VAL A 129 6.20 -28.40 19.13
N GLU A 130 7.35 -28.89 19.56
CA GLU A 130 8.25 -28.17 20.47
C GLU A 130 9.55 -27.83 19.75
N ALA A 131 9.87 -26.52 19.69
CA ALA A 131 11.15 -25.99 19.21
C ALA A 131 11.34 -24.55 19.75
N ASP A 132 12.53 -24.28 20.33
CA ASP A 132 12.83 -22.95 20.89
C ASP A 132 12.68 -21.81 19.90
N TRP A 133 13.02 -22.04 18.64
CA TRP A 133 12.90 -21.05 17.58
C TRP A 133 11.44 -20.81 17.17
N LEU A 134 10.59 -21.82 17.27
CA LEU A 134 9.16 -21.73 16.92
C LEU A 134 8.42 -20.83 17.90
N LEU A 135 8.74 -20.88 19.20
CA LEU A 135 8.17 -19.97 20.19
C LEU A 135 8.52 -18.51 19.90
N LYS A 136 9.76 -18.24 19.48
CA LYS A 136 10.18 -16.90 19.06
C LYS A 136 9.44 -16.44 17.81
N LEU A 137 9.27 -17.34 16.84
CA LEU A 137 8.51 -17.04 15.62
C LEU A 137 7.06 -16.70 15.93
N ILE A 138 6.38 -17.52 16.75
CA ILE A 138 4.98 -17.30 17.14
C ILE A 138 4.82 -15.95 17.87
N SER A 139 5.77 -15.59 18.74
CA SER A 139 5.71 -14.32 19.46
C SER A 139 5.94 -13.08 18.58
N ALA A 140 6.51 -13.24 17.40
CA ALA A 140 6.81 -12.17 16.45
C ALA A 140 5.76 -12.03 15.32
N VAL A 141 4.85 -13.00 15.21
CA VAL A 141 3.81 -13.04 14.15
C VAL A 141 2.53 -12.37 14.65
N ASP A 142 2.03 -11.45 13.86
CA ASP A 142 0.67 -10.93 14.03
C ASP A 142 -0.31 -11.83 13.24
N PHE A 143 -1.13 -12.59 13.96
CA PHE A 143 -2.08 -13.53 13.36
C PHE A 143 -3.31 -12.86 12.75
N ASP A 144 -3.54 -11.59 13.03
CA ASP A 144 -4.61 -10.79 12.43
C ASP A 144 -4.15 -10.14 11.11
N ASP A 145 -2.84 -10.11 10.84
CA ASP A 145 -2.26 -9.61 9.60
C ASP A 145 -1.99 -10.73 8.59
N TYR A 146 -2.55 -10.60 7.39
CA TYR A 146 -2.46 -11.60 6.33
C TYR A 146 -1.02 -11.85 5.84
N GLU A 147 -0.21 -10.80 5.71
CA GLU A 147 1.19 -10.94 5.25
C GLU A 147 2.06 -11.63 6.29
N SER A 148 1.85 -11.31 7.57
CA SER A 148 2.51 -11.93 8.71
C SER A 148 2.17 -13.43 8.80
N LEU A 149 0.91 -13.78 8.58
CA LEU A 149 0.46 -15.17 8.55
C LEU A 149 1.07 -15.95 7.38
N GLN A 150 1.14 -15.36 6.19
CA GLN A 150 1.81 -15.98 5.03
C GLN A 150 3.31 -16.18 5.27
N TYR A 151 3.97 -15.23 5.92
CA TYR A 151 5.36 -15.38 6.31
C TYR A 151 5.54 -16.58 7.25
N PHE A 152 4.70 -16.68 8.28
CA PHE A 152 4.69 -17.80 9.23
C PHE A 152 4.54 -19.15 8.53
N GLN A 153 3.56 -19.29 7.62
CA GLN A 153 3.35 -20.51 6.84
C GLN A 153 4.58 -20.88 6.00
N ARG A 154 5.18 -19.91 5.32
CA ARG A 154 6.41 -20.13 4.53
C ARG A 154 7.57 -20.64 5.38
N VAL A 155 7.75 -20.08 6.58
CA VAL A 155 8.79 -20.52 7.51
C VAL A 155 8.55 -21.97 7.96
N LEU A 156 7.31 -22.34 8.30
CA LEU A 156 6.96 -23.72 8.69
C LEU A 156 7.24 -24.74 7.57
N ILE A 157 6.93 -24.37 6.32
CA ILE A 157 7.22 -25.22 5.15
C ILE A 157 8.73 -25.34 4.95
N HIS A 158 9.45 -24.22 4.95
CA HIS A 158 10.88 -24.19 4.65
C HIS A 158 11.73 -24.91 5.71
N THR A 159 11.33 -24.84 6.98
CA THR A 159 12.01 -25.52 8.10
C THR A 159 11.67 -27.00 8.19
N GLY A 160 10.74 -27.51 7.38
CA GLY A 160 10.35 -28.91 7.36
C GLY A 160 9.39 -29.32 8.48
N VAL A 161 8.82 -28.38 9.23
CA VAL A 161 7.84 -28.66 10.29
C VAL A 161 6.60 -29.33 9.70
N ILE A 162 6.13 -28.86 8.55
CA ILE A 162 4.96 -29.43 7.88
C ILE A 162 5.23 -30.86 7.43
N ASP A 163 6.42 -31.14 6.89
CA ASP A 163 6.79 -32.49 6.46
C ASP A 163 6.91 -33.44 7.66
N ALA A 164 7.50 -32.96 8.75
CA ALA A 164 7.60 -33.74 10.00
C ALA A 164 6.22 -34.05 10.61
N LEU A 165 5.26 -33.12 10.57
CA LEU A 165 3.88 -33.36 11.00
C LEU A 165 3.16 -34.39 10.11
N ARG A 166 3.38 -34.35 8.79
CA ARG A 166 2.84 -35.35 7.85
C ARG A 166 3.41 -36.75 8.12
N GLU A 167 4.73 -36.83 8.37
CA GLU A 167 5.37 -38.09 8.76
C GLU A 167 4.84 -38.64 10.11
N ALA A 168 4.48 -37.73 11.04
CA ALA A 168 3.84 -38.10 12.30
C ALA A 168 2.37 -38.57 12.17
N GLY A 169 1.78 -38.42 10.94
CA GLY A 169 0.45 -38.97 10.63
C GLY A 169 -0.68 -37.97 10.66
N ILE A 170 -0.39 -36.65 10.66
CA ILE A 170 -1.45 -35.62 10.50
C ILE A 170 -2.06 -35.73 9.10
N GLN A 171 -3.39 -35.79 9.02
CA GLN A 171 -4.14 -35.77 7.77
C GLN A 171 -4.72 -34.36 7.56
N GLU A 172 -4.72 -33.89 6.31
CA GLU A 172 -5.38 -32.63 5.90
C GLU A 172 -6.88 -32.65 6.11
#